data_f598c50fbfe7f4e3a33e144f4782cb4c
#
_entry.id   f598c50fbfe7f4e3a33e144f4782cb4c
#
_cell.length_a   1.000
_cell.length_b   1.000
_cell.length_c   1.000
_cell.angle_alpha   90.00
_cell.angle_beta   90.00
_cell.angle_gamma   90.00
#
_symmetry.space_group_name_H-M   'P 1'
#
loop_
_entity.id
_entity.type
_entity.pdbx_description
1 polymer ?
#
loop_
_entity_poly.entity_id
_entity_poly.type
_entity_poly.pdbx_seq_one_letter_code
_entity_poly.pdbx_strand_id
1 'polypeptide(L)'
;MPFALLKFGLNDDYPYEREPDIPAPRDLKSHYDVVIIGGGGHGVATAYYLAKYHGVTNVAILEKAYLGGGNTARNTAVIRSNYLTPEGVKFYSASVKRYEQLSNEFDFNIMYSQRGQLTLAHTDATVRAFRQRAEVNKHFGGRTELIDRQAIAELVPTLNLDPADLPVLAGLWHRDGATARHDAVAWGYAKGATQRGVELHQLTEVTDILKEGNKVTGVVTNRGRIQCNSVVQAVAGHSALLARKAGFELPLVAYPLQAMVTQPVKPFLNPLVSSSALHCYVQQTSRGEIVIGGGSDPYPLYSSRSSLELKESLIAHAIEMFPFMSEMRLLRQWAGITDMTTDYSPIMGLSPIENYYIDAGWGTWGFKATPICGWTMAELVASGGRVPDLIQPFALERFSRFQQVNEMGATAASH
;
A
#
# COMPACT_ATOMS: atom_id res chain seq x y z
N MET A 1 13.64 34.42 5.43
CA MET A 1 14.59 33.31 5.55
C MET A 1 15.30 33.41 6.87
N PRO A 2 15.32 32.38 7.70
CA PRO A 2 16.07 32.44 8.92
C PRO A 2 17.57 32.58 8.62
N PHE A 3 18.22 33.52 9.24
CA PHE A 3 19.67 33.76 9.13
C PHE A 3 20.52 32.50 9.40
N ALA A 4 19.97 31.51 10.12
CA ALA A 4 20.57 30.19 10.35
C ALA A 4 20.89 29.42 9.05
N LEU A 5 20.01 29.46 8.03
CA LEU A 5 20.27 28.80 6.75
C LEU A 5 21.38 29.48 5.94
N LEU A 6 21.51 30.80 6.04
CA LEU A 6 22.61 31.55 5.44
C LEU A 6 23.95 31.23 6.13
N LYS A 7 23.95 31.09 7.47
CA LYS A 7 25.13 30.73 8.25
C LYS A 7 25.64 29.33 7.91
N PHE A 8 24.73 28.37 7.68
CA PHE A 8 25.09 27.02 7.26
C PHE A 8 25.62 26.96 5.81
N GLY A 9 25.09 27.80 4.89
CA GLY A 9 25.57 27.85 3.51
C GLY A 9 26.90 28.58 3.32
N LEU A 10 27.34 29.40 4.28
CA LEU A 10 28.58 30.18 4.21
C LEU A 10 29.75 29.53 4.91
N ASN A 11 29.55 28.58 5.82
CA ASN A 11 30.61 28.05 6.68
C ASN A 11 31.03 26.62 6.35
N ASP A 12 30.58 26.00 5.27
CA ASP A 12 30.83 24.59 4.93
C ASP A 12 30.46 23.56 6.05
N ASP A 13 29.93 24.05 7.16
CA ASP A 13 29.48 23.22 8.31
C ASP A 13 28.06 22.69 8.09
N TYR A 14 27.66 22.47 6.85
CA TYR A 14 26.40 21.81 6.58
C TYR A 14 26.54 20.35 7.04
N PRO A 15 25.58 19.81 7.81
CA PRO A 15 25.68 18.44 8.29
C PRO A 15 25.44 17.42 7.17
N TYR A 16 26.18 17.53 6.07
CA TYR A 16 26.20 16.56 4.97
C TYR A 16 26.88 15.25 5.40
N GLU A 17 27.62 15.28 6.49
CA GLU A 17 28.26 14.09 7.07
C GLU A 17 27.34 13.28 7.99
N ARG A 18 26.06 13.63 8.13
CA ARG A 18 25.12 12.66 8.67
C ARG A 18 24.98 11.56 7.65
N GLU A 19 25.71 10.47 7.90
CA GLU A 19 25.48 9.21 7.22
C GLU A 19 23.97 8.98 7.14
N PRO A 20 23.44 8.60 5.96
CA PRO A 20 22.03 8.25 5.85
C PRO A 20 21.73 7.22 6.93
N ASP A 21 20.62 7.37 7.63
CA ASP A 21 20.15 6.46 8.69
C ASP A 21 20.00 4.98 8.21
N ILE A 22 20.24 4.74 6.93
CA ILE A 22 20.25 3.44 6.29
C ILE A 22 21.71 3.12 5.95
N PRO A 23 22.29 2.06 6.54
CA PRO A 23 23.68 1.68 6.32
C PRO A 23 24.02 1.48 4.84
N ALA A 24 25.23 1.81 4.46
CA ALA A 24 25.77 1.52 3.14
C ALA A 24 25.63 0.02 2.81
N PRO A 25 25.48 -0.36 1.52
CA PRO A 25 25.41 -1.75 1.11
C PRO A 25 26.61 -2.55 1.61
N ARG A 26 26.36 -3.58 2.40
CA ARG A 26 27.38 -4.54 2.84
C ARG A 26 27.57 -5.62 1.78
N ASP A 27 28.65 -6.38 1.91
CA ASP A 27 28.81 -7.59 1.14
C ASP A 27 27.71 -8.60 1.53
N LEU A 28 27.22 -9.33 0.53
CA LEU A 28 26.24 -10.39 0.76
C LEU A 28 26.89 -11.54 1.51
N LYS A 29 26.24 -12.01 2.57
CA LYS A 29 26.62 -13.28 3.20
C LYS A 29 26.31 -14.45 2.25
N SER A 30 26.99 -15.55 2.41
CA SER A 30 26.71 -16.79 1.68
C SER A 30 25.39 -17.45 2.11
N HIS A 31 24.93 -17.18 3.38
CA HIS A 31 23.72 -17.76 3.94
C HIS A 31 22.97 -16.78 4.86
N TYR A 32 21.64 -16.79 4.73
CA TYR A 32 20.68 -16.14 5.65
C TYR A 32 19.61 -17.13 6.12
N ASP A 33 19.00 -16.89 7.29
CA ASP A 33 17.86 -17.66 7.73
C ASP A 33 16.62 -17.36 6.87
N VAL A 34 16.42 -16.06 6.57
CA VAL A 34 15.32 -15.58 5.73
C VAL A 34 15.81 -14.60 4.69
N VAL A 35 15.42 -14.83 3.46
CA VAL A 35 15.55 -13.85 2.37
C VAL A 35 14.19 -13.27 2.05
N ILE A 36 14.06 -11.95 2.15
CA ILE A 36 12.85 -11.21 1.76
C ILE A 36 13.13 -10.52 0.43
N ILE A 37 12.39 -10.88 -0.60
CA ILE A 37 12.52 -10.32 -1.93
C ILE A 37 11.55 -9.16 -2.07
N GLY A 38 12.09 -7.94 -2.17
CA GLY A 38 11.38 -6.67 -2.26
C GLY A 38 11.54 -5.80 -1.01
N GLY A 39 12.17 -4.62 -1.19
CA GLY A 39 12.37 -3.58 -0.17
C GLY A 39 11.21 -2.57 -0.12
N GLY A 40 10.00 -2.97 -0.47
CA GLY A 40 8.78 -2.20 -0.29
C GLY A 40 8.27 -2.24 1.15
N GLY A 41 7.19 -1.50 1.45
CA GLY A 41 6.61 -1.41 2.78
C GLY A 41 6.38 -2.77 3.45
N HIS A 42 5.86 -3.75 2.73
CA HIS A 42 5.57 -5.09 3.24
C HIS A 42 6.85 -5.86 3.60
N GLY A 43 7.84 -5.86 2.70
CA GLY A 43 9.09 -6.58 2.95
C GLY A 43 9.85 -6.02 4.16
N VAL A 44 9.97 -4.68 4.28
CA VAL A 44 10.64 -4.06 5.42
C VAL A 44 9.84 -4.23 6.73
N ALA A 45 8.50 -4.22 6.66
CA ALA A 45 7.66 -4.48 7.83
C ALA A 45 7.79 -5.94 8.31
N THR A 46 7.79 -6.90 7.38
CA THR A 46 8.03 -8.32 7.69
C THR A 46 9.37 -8.52 8.39
N ALA A 47 10.44 -7.94 7.83
CA ALA A 47 11.77 -8.01 8.41
C ALA A 47 11.85 -7.40 9.81
N TYR A 48 11.23 -6.24 9.98
CA TYR A 48 11.18 -5.55 11.27
C TYR A 48 10.49 -6.40 12.35
N TYR A 49 9.32 -6.97 12.04
CA TYR A 49 8.60 -7.78 13.00
C TYR A 49 9.27 -9.13 13.27
N LEU A 50 9.92 -9.74 12.26
CA LEU A 50 10.78 -10.91 12.47
C LEU A 50 11.88 -10.63 13.49
N ALA A 51 12.60 -9.54 13.31
CA ALA A 51 13.71 -9.18 14.20
C ALA A 51 13.23 -8.77 15.59
N LYS A 52 12.17 -7.95 15.66
CA LYS A 52 11.70 -7.35 16.93
C LYS A 52 10.99 -8.34 17.84
N TYR A 53 10.09 -9.16 17.28
CA TYR A 53 9.19 -9.99 18.08
C TYR A 53 9.52 -11.47 18.05
N HIS A 54 10.30 -11.92 17.07
CA HIS A 54 10.65 -13.34 16.92
C HIS A 54 12.16 -13.59 17.06
N GLY A 55 12.99 -12.56 17.22
CA GLY A 55 14.44 -12.70 17.36
C GLY A 55 15.16 -13.23 16.11
N VAL A 56 14.49 -13.26 14.96
CA VAL A 56 15.06 -13.70 13.69
C VAL A 56 15.76 -12.50 13.05
N THR A 57 17.08 -12.42 13.18
CA THR A 57 17.88 -11.25 12.77
C THR A 57 18.81 -11.51 11.60
N ASN A 58 19.16 -12.79 11.30
CA ASN A 58 19.92 -13.14 10.12
C ASN A 58 19.03 -13.12 8.87
N VAL A 59 18.54 -11.94 8.53
CA VAL A 59 17.59 -11.68 7.45
C VAL A 59 18.21 -10.75 6.43
N ALA A 60 18.09 -11.08 5.14
CA ALA A 60 18.39 -10.18 4.05
C ALA A 60 17.11 -9.68 3.38
N ILE A 61 17.01 -8.37 3.19
CA ILE A 61 16.03 -7.74 2.29
C ILE A 61 16.77 -7.44 0.99
N LEU A 62 16.31 -8.02 -0.12
CA LEU A 62 16.91 -7.83 -1.44
C LEU A 62 15.98 -6.95 -2.29
N GLU A 63 16.45 -5.74 -2.61
CA GLU A 63 15.69 -4.76 -3.40
C GLU A 63 16.43 -4.46 -4.71
N LYS A 64 15.74 -4.66 -5.84
CA LYS A 64 16.34 -4.48 -7.17
C LYS A 64 16.73 -3.02 -7.48
N ALA A 65 16.04 -2.07 -6.88
CA ALA A 65 16.30 -0.64 -7.07
C ALA A 65 16.69 0.01 -5.73
N TYR A 66 15.84 0.81 -5.15
CA TYR A 66 16.05 1.49 -3.88
C TYR A 66 14.87 1.26 -2.94
N LEU A 67 15.10 1.39 -1.66
CA LEU A 67 14.13 1.22 -0.59
C LEU A 67 12.82 1.96 -0.89
N GLY A 68 11.71 1.23 -0.90
CA GLY A 68 10.38 1.78 -1.16
C GLY A 68 10.15 2.22 -2.60
N GLY A 69 11.11 2.10 -3.52
CA GLY A 69 11.08 2.63 -4.88
C GLY A 69 10.04 1.99 -5.82
N GLY A 70 9.42 0.89 -5.41
CA GLY A 70 8.31 0.25 -6.11
C GLY A 70 6.96 0.96 -5.88
N ASN A 71 5.91 0.18 -5.66
CA ASN A 71 4.55 0.71 -5.40
C ASN A 71 4.47 1.53 -4.12
N THR A 72 5.35 1.32 -3.14
CA THR A 72 5.39 2.12 -1.91
C THR A 72 5.59 3.61 -2.20
N ALA A 73 6.53 3.98 -3.08
CA ALA A 73 6.75 5.37 -3.47
C ALA A 73 5.68 5.92 -4.44
N ARG A 74 4.81 5.07 -4.97
CA ARG A 74 3.80 5.42 -5.98
C ARG A 74 2.38 5.40 -5.46
N ASN A 75 2.17 4.98 -4.22
CA ASN A 75 0.84 4.98 -3.61
C ASN A 75 0.42 6.38 -3.16
N THR A 76 -0.87 6.55 -2.92
CA THR A 76 -1.46 7.81 -2.50
C THR A 76 -1.68 7.90 -0.98
N ALA A 77 -1.09 6.98 -0.24
CA ALA A 77 -1.02 6.97 1.22
C ALA A 77 -2.37 6.88 1.96
N VAL A 78 -3.41 6.39 1.32
CA VAL A 78 -4.73 6.22 1.92
C VAL A 78 -4.74 5.02 2.87
N ILE A 79 -5.21 5.23 4.09
CA ILE A 79 -5.39 4.21 5.14
C ILE A 79 -6.87 4.16 5.51
N ARG A 80 -7.46 2.97 5.45
CA ARG A 80 -8.88 2.76 5.77
C ARG A 80 -9.17 1.30 6.13
N SER A 81 -10.29 1.05 6.82
CA SER A 81 -10.75 -0.30 7.18
C SER A 81 -12.21 -0.58 6.81
N ASN A 82 -12.86 0.34 6.10
CA ASN A 82 -14.26 0.21 5.69
C ASN A 82 -14.45 -0.75 4.49
N TYR A 83 -14.07 -2.01 4.67
CA TYR A 83 -14.19 -3.05 3.67
C TYR A 83 -15.59 -3.68 3.63
N LEU A 84 -15.83 -4.56 2.66
CA LEU A 84 -17.14 -5.15 2.40
C LEU A 84 -17.34 -6.46 3.17
N THR A 85 -16.30 -7.28 3.25
CA THR A 85 -16.36 -8.60 3.90
C THR A 85 -15.89 -8.55 5.36
N PRO A 86 -16.36 -9.47 6.22
CA PRO A 86 -15.86 -9.61 7.57
C PRO A 86 -14.35 -9.79 7.66
N GLU A 87 -13.78 -10.56 6.74
CA GLU A 87 -12.35 -10.84 6.62
C GLU A 87 -11.55 -9.57 6.35
N GLY A 88 -11.99 -8.79 5.36
CA GLY A 88 -11.39 -7.50 5.02
C GLY A 88 -11.51 -6.50 6.17
N VAL A 89 -12.69 -6.35 6.76
CA VAL A 89 -12.89 -5.40 7.89
C VAL A 89 -11.98 -5.75 9.06
N LYS A 90 -11.91 -7.03 9.47
CA LYS A 90 -11.04 -7.48 10.57
C LYS A 90 -9.57 -7.21 10.28
N PHE A 91 -9.11 -7.60 9.09
CA PHE A 91 -7.72 -7.46 8.69
C PHE A 91 -7.28 -5.99 8.65
N TYR A 92 -8.02 -5.14 7.96
CA TYR A 92 -7.65 -3.73 7.81
C TYR A 92 -7.91 -2.90 9.07
N SER A 93 -8.88 -3.26 9.93
CA SER A 93 -9.03 -2.64 11.24
C SER A 93 -7.84 -2.92 12.16
N ALA A 94 -7.30 -4.14 12.12
CA ALA A 94 -6.05 -4.47 12.82
C ALA A 94 -4.86 -3.65 12.28
N SER A 95 -4.83 -3.37 10.97
CA SER A 95 -3.81 -2.53 10.36
C SER A 95 -3.90 -1.08 10.82
N VAL A 96 -5.09 -0.47 10.80
CA VAL A 96 -5.33 0.91 11.26
C VAL A 96 -4.85 1.10 12.68
N LYS A 97 -5.23 0.19 13.59
CA LYS A 97 -4.78 0.23 15.00
C LYS A 97 -3.26 0.20 15.15
N ARG A 98 -2.54 -0.50 14.27
CA ARG A 98 -1.08 -0.49 14.28
C ARG A 98 -0.52 0.82 13.73
N TYR A 99 -1.11 1.37 12.66
CA TYR A 99 -0.70 2.67 12.12
C TYR A 99 -0.75 3.78 13.17
N GLU A 100 -1.76 3.79 14.03
CA GLU A 100 -1.92 4.77 15.12
C GLU A 100 -0.73 4.76 16.10
N GLN A 101 -0.04 3.64 16.22
CA GLN A 101 1.08 3.44 17.14
C GLN A 101 2.46 3.58 16.51
N LEU A 102 2.57 3.51 15.18
CA LEU A 102 3.86 3.40 14.49
C LEU A 102 4.81 4.56 14.75
N SER A 103 4.32 5.80 14.86
CA SER A 103 5.19 6.95 15.15
C SER A 103 5.90 6.80 16.49
N ASN A 104 5.18 6.32 17.51
CA ASN A 104 5.75 6.05 18.83
C ASN A 104 6.64 4.81 18.80
N GLU A 105 6.25 3.77 18.06
CA GLU A 105 6.99 2.51 17.96
C GLU A 105 8.37 2.70 17.30
N PHE A 106 8.47 3.63 16.35
CA PHE A 106 9.70 3.93 15.63
C PHE A 106 10.53 5.05 16.27
N ASP A 107 9.97 5.78 17.22
CA ASP A 107 10.50 7.10 17.64
C ASP A 107 10.76 7.98 16.39
N PHE A 108 9.79 7.97 15.48
CA PHE A 108 9.89 8.63 14.18
C PHE A 108 8.51 8.97 13.62
N ASN A 109 8.28 10.25 13.32
CA ASN A 109 6.98 10.71 12.87
C ASN A 109 6.67 10.29 11.42
N ILE A 110 5.75 9.35 11.25
CA ILE A 110 5.24 8.92 9.94
C ILE A 110 4.16 9.85 9.38
N MET A 111 3.86 10.96 10.06
CA MET A 111 2.83 11.93 9.70
C MET A 111 1.44 11.29 9.53
N TYR A 112 1.09 10.35 10.42
CA TYR A 112 -0.24 9.75 10.45
C TYR A 112 -1.29 10.80 10.79
N SER A 113 -2.31 10.91 9.95
CA SER A 113 -3.37 11.90 10.09
C SER A 113 -4.74 11.28 9.81
N GLN A 114 -5.52 11.09 10.88
CA GLN A 114 -6.88 10.55 10.80
C GLN A 114 -7.85 11.69 10.50
N ARG A 115 -8.28 11.79 9.25
CA ARG A 115 -9.16 12.85 8.74
C ARG A 115 -10.48 12.32 8.22
N GLY A 116 -10.64 11.00 8.18
CA GLY A 116 -11.79 10.33 7.61
C GLY A 116 -11.72 10.15 6.09
N GLN A 117 -12.65 9.34 5.60
CA GLN A 117 -12.88 9.11 4.18
C GLN A 117 -14.38 9.18 3.89
N LEU A 118 -14.74 9.95 2.88
CA LEU A 118 -16.08 10.06 2.33
C LEU A 118 -16.14 9.38 0.96
N THR A 119 -17.01 8.40 0.78
CA THR A 119 -17.28 7.79 -0.52
C THR A 119 -18.68 8.20 -0.98
N LEU A 120 -18.79 8.79 -2.17
CA LEU A 120 -20.03 9.35 -2.69
C LEU A 120 -20.91 8.27 -3.33
N ALA A 121 -22.20 8.33 -3.09
CA ALA A 121 -23.24 7.51 -3.71
C ALA A 121 -24.07 8.34 -4.68
N HIS A 122 -24.18 7.90 -5.93
CA HIS A 122 -24.85 8.58 -7.02
C HIS A 122 -26.14 7.87 -7.48
N THR A 123 -26.40 6.67 -6.99
CA THR A 123 -27.59 5.88 -7.32
C THR A 123 -28.22 5.26 -6.08
N ASP A 124 -29.53 4.97 -6.13
CA ASP A 124 -30.22 4.26 -5.04
C ASP A 124 -29.61 2.88 -4.75
N ALA A 125 -29.10 2.21 -5.78
CA ALA A 125 -28.42 0.93 -5.61
C ALA A 125 -27.15 1.09 -4.76
N THR A 126 -26.34 2.13 -5.04
CA THR A 126 -25.15 2.45 -4.26
C THR A 126 -25.49 2.85 -2.82
N VAL A 127 -26.56 3.63 -2.62
CA VAL A 127 -27.02 4.00 -1.27
C VAL A 127 -27.39 2.75 -0.47
N ARG A 128 -28.12 1.78 -1.06
CA ARG A 128 -28.45 0.50 -0.39
C ARG A 128 -27.19 -0.30 -0.04
N ALA A 129 -26.24 -0.41 -0.99
CA ALA A 129 -24.99 -1.10 -0.75
C ALA A 129 -24.16 -0.44 0.36
N PHE A 130 -24.12 0.88 0.41
CA PHE A 130 -23.41 1.62 1.46
C PHE A 130 -24.08 1.48 2.84
N ARG A 131 -25.40 1.38 2.89
CA ARG A 131 -26.09 1.09 4.15
C ARG A 131 -25.68 -0.28 4.69
N GLN A 132 -25.72 -1.32 3.85
CA GLN A 132 -25.27 -2.66 4.25
C GLN A 132 -23.81 -2.64 4.70
N ARG A 133 -22.93 -1.99 3.93
CA ARG A 133 -21.50 -1.89 4.27
C ARG A 133 -21.26 -1.16 5.59
N ALA A 134 -22.01 -0.09 5.88
CA ALA A 134 -21.91 0.63 7.14
C ALA A 134 -22.28 -0.29 8.32
N GLU A 135 -23.34 -1.10 8.19
CA GLU A 135 -23.75 -2.02 9.25
C GLU A 135 -22.72 -3.16 9.47
N VAL A 136 -22.16 -3.73 8.40
CA VAL A 136 -21.07 -4.72 8.51
C VAL A 136 -19.88 -4.10 9.23
N ASN A 137 -19.49 -2.90 8.86
CA ASN A 137 -18.35 -2.21 9.49
C ASN A 137 -18.61 -1.94 10.99
N LYS A 138 -19.80 -1.45 11.35
CA LYS A 138 -20.17 -1.24 12.75
C LYS A 138 -20.13 -2.52 13.56
N HIS A 139 -20.63 -3.62 12.99
CA HIS A 139 -20.61 -4.93 13.67
C HIS A 139 -19.19 -5.37 14.06
N PHE A 140 -18.19 -5.02 13.25
CA PHE A 140 -16.77 -5.30 13.54
C PHE A 140 -16.03 -4.12 14.19
N GLY A 141 -16.74 -3.12 14.71
CA GLY A 141 -16.18 -2.01 15.48
C GLY A 141 -15.61 -0.86 14.65
N GLY A 142 -15.86 -0.83 13.34
CA GLY A 142 -15.49 0.30 12.47
C GLY A 142 -16.47 1.47 12.59
N ARG A 143 -15.96 2.69 12.60
CA ARG A 143 -16.77 3.92 12.68
C ARG A 143 -17.18 4.37 11.27
N THR A 144 -18.11 3.62 10.67
CA THR A 144 -18.62 3.88 9.31
C THR A 144 -20.14 4.11 9.36
N GLU A 145 -20.62 5.15 8.71
CA GLU A 145 -22.02 5.51 8.68
C GLU A 145 -22.45 6.06 7.32
N LEU A 146 -23.72 5.91 6.98
CA LEU A 146 -24.33 6.59 5.85
C LEU A 146 -24.76 7.99 6.29
N ILE A 147 -24.33 9.02 5.54
CA ILE A 147 -24.71 10.42 5.78
C ILE A 147 -25.47 10.99 4.58
N ASP A 148 -26.33 11.95 4.84
CA ASP A 148 -27.13 12.61 3.82
C ASP A 148 -26.38 13.78 3.13
N ARG A 149 -27.02 14.38 2.15
CA ARG A 149 -26.45 15.51 1.38
C ARG A 149 -26.13 16.72 2.25
N GLN A 150 -26.95 17.00 3.27
CA GLN A 150 -26.70 18.16 4.15
C GLN A 150 -25.42 17.94 4.95
N ALA A 151 -25.27 16.77 5.56
CA ALA A 151 -24.06 16.42 6.30
C ALA A 151 -22.80 16.40 5.39
N ILE A 152 -22.96 15.98 4.12
CA ILE A 152 -21.87 16.06 3.14
C ILE A 152 -21.47 17.52 2.85
N ALA A 153 -22.46 18.41 2.63
CA ALA A 153 -22.21 19.83 2.39
C ALA A 153 -21.49 20.52 3.56
N GLU A 154 -21.85 20.15 4.79
CA GLU A 154 -21.20 20.65 6.00
C GLU A 154 -19.76 20.10 6.14
N LEU A 155 -19.55 18.83 5.80
CA LEU A 155 -18.23 18.16 5.91
C LEU A 155 -17.26 18.62 4.82
N VAL A 156 -17.74 18.85 3.58
CA VAL A 156 -16.95 19.22 2.41
C VAL A 156 -17.67 20.35 1.63
N PRO A 157 -17.63 21.60 2.13
CA PRO A 157 -18.39 22.72 1.53
C PRO A 157 -18.01 23.06 0.09
N THR A 158 -16.85 22.63 -0.37
CA THR A 158 -16.34 22.89 -1.73
C THR A 158 -16.72 21.82 -2.74
N LEU A 159 -17.35 20.71 -2.28
CA LEU A 159 -17.79 19.63 -3.15
C LEU A 159 -19.01 20.04 -3.98
N ASN A 160 -18.97 19.78 -5.28
CA ASN A 160 -20.14 19.89 -6.14
C ASN A 160 -21.05 18.69 -5.88
N LEU A 161 -22.24 18.95 -5.34
CA LEU A 161 -23.24 17.90 -5.05
C LEU A 161 -24.16 17.61 -6.23
N ASP A 162 -24.17 18.47 -7.25
CA ASP A 162 -25.01 18.36 -8.43
C ASP A 162 -24.18 18.40 -9.72
N PRO A 163 -23.22 17.50 -9.93
CA PRO A 163 -22.59 17.35 -11.24
C PRO A 163 -23.64 16.92 -12.25
N ALA A 164 -23.52 17.35 -13.51
CA ALA A 164 -24.58 17.41 -14.51
C ALA A 164 -25.39 16.09 -14.66
N ASP A 165 -24.72 14.93 -14.62
CA ASP A 165 -25.35 13.62 -14.88
C ASP A 165 -25.31 12.67 -13.67
N LEU A 166 -24.63 13.05 -12.58
CA LEU A 166 -24.37 12.18 -11.43
C LEU A 166 -24.56 12.88 -10.08
N PRO A 167 -25.78 13.31 -9.72
CA PRO A 167 -26.01 13.99 -8.45
C PRO A 167 -25.59 13.10 -7.27
N VAL A 168 -25.04 13.71 -6.24
CA VAL A 168 -24.69 13.01 -5.00
C VAL A 168 -25.96 12.79 -4.18
N LEU A 169 -26.34 11.55 -3.92
CA LEU A 169 -27.54 11.19 -3.14
C LEU A 169 -27.23 11.04 -1.64
N ALA A 170 -26.08 10.44 -1.32
CA ALA A 170 -25.64 10.16 0.05
C ALA A 170 -24.13 9.93 0.07
N GLY A 171 -23.55 9.77 1.25
CA GLY A 171 -22.15 9.44 1.42
C GLY A 171 -21.90 8.35 2.46
N LEU A 172 -20.96 7.47 2.20
CA LEU A 172 -20.41 6.55 3.19
C LEU A 172 -19.26 7.25 3.90
N TRP A 173 -19.50 7.66 5.13
CA TRP A 173 -18.51 8.34 5.96
C TRP A 173 -17.79 7.35 6.87
N HIS A 174 -16.50 7.21 6.67
CA HIS A 174 -15.61 6.36 7.48
C HIS A 174 -14.67 7.23 8.31
N ARG A 175 -14.96 7.38 9.60
CA ARG A 175 -14.23 8.27 10.53
C ARG A 175 -12.80 7.81 10.78
N ASP A 176 -12.52 6.50 10.67
CA ASP A 176 -11.19 5.91 10.88
C ASP A 176 -10.27 6.06 9.67
N GLY A 177 -10.76 6.64 8.58
CA GLY A 177 -9.95 6.95 7.41
C GLY A 177 -8.79 7.90 7.76
N ALA A 178 -7.61 7.59 7.23
CA ALA A 178 -6.38 8.32 7.55
C ALA A 178 -5.44 8.40 6.35
N THR A 179 -4.38 9.16 6.50
CA THR A 179 -3.23 9.20 5.61
C THR A 179 -1.94 9.12 6.42
N ALA A 180 -0.85 8.66 5.79
CA ALA A 180 0.49 8.73 6.37
C ALA A 180 1.52 8.98 5.25
N ARG A 181 2.71 9.43 5.59
CA ARG A 181 3.79 9.52 4.59
C ARG A 181 4.34 8.13 4.29
N HIS A 182 4.15 7.69 3.07
CA HIS A 182 4.51 6.34 2.65
C HIS A 182 6.02 6.07 2.69
N ASP A 183 6.84 7.05 2.34
CA ASP A 183 8.29 7.01 2.49
C ASP A 183 8.71 6.91 3.96
N ALA A 184 8.14 7.74 4.83
CA ALA A 184 8.42 7.71 6.26
C ALA A 184 8.03 6.36 6.90
N VAL A 185 6.93 5.75 6.47
CA VAL A 185 6.54 4.39 6.92
C VAL A 185 7.59 3.36 6.51
N ALA A 186 8.01 3.37 5.24
CA ALA A 186 9.04 2.44 4.76
C ALA A 186 10.40 2.65 5.46
N TRP A 187 10.80 3.89 5.66
CA TRP A 187 12.05 4.24 6.35
C TRP A 187 12.02 3.89 7.83
N GLY A 188 10.90 4.12 8.52
CA GLY A 188 10.72 3.73 9.91
C GLY A 188 10.91 2.23 10.12
N TYR A 189 10.26 1.42 9.28
CA TYR A 189 10.44 -0.03 9.29
C TYR A 189 11.86 -0.46 8.94
N ALA A 190 12.44 0.10 7.86
CA ALA A 190 13.80 -0.24 7.44
C ALA A 190 14.84 0.10 8.51
N LYS A 191 14.76 1.31 9.09
CA LYS A 191 15.62 1.74 10.21
C LYS A 191 15.48 0.79 11.40
N GLY A 192 14.24 0.52 11.81
CA GLY A 192 13.97 -0.37 12.92
C GLY A 192 14.45 -1.81 12.69
N ALA A 193 14.38 -2.32 11.46
CA ALA A 193 14.89 -3.64 11.09
C ALA A 193 16.44 -3.66 11.10
N THR A 194 17.08 -2.69 10.44
CA THR A 194 18.55 -2.65 10.32
C THR A 194 19.25 -2.43 11.65
N GLN A 195 18.65 -1.63 12.56
CA GLN A 195 19.13 -1.48 13.94
C GLN A 195 19.12 -2.79 14.75
N ARG A 196 18.33 -3.80 14.30
CA ARG A 196 18.23 -5.12 14.91
C ARG A 196 19.05 -6.21 14.19
N GLY A 197 19.89 -5.81 13.25
CA GLY A 197 20.81 -6.73 12.57
C GLY A 197 20.31 -7.24 11.21
N VAL A 198 19.12 -6.87 10.76
CA VAL A 198 18.66 -7.16 9.39
C VAL A 198 19.50 -6.41 8.38
N GLU A 199 19.85 -7.07 7.28
CA GLU A 199 20.60 -6.46 6.18
C GLU A 199 19.68 -6.04 5.04
N LEU A 200 19.76 -4.78 4.63
CA LEU A 200 19.06 -4.24 3.47
C LEU A 200 20.03 -4.05 2.32
N HIS A 201 19.85 -4.81 1.25
CA HIS A 201 20.67 -4.76 0.05
C HIS A 201 19.87 -4.15 -1.11
N GLN A 202 20.09 -2.88 -1.36
CA GLN A 202 19.58 -2.17 -2.54
C GLN A 202 20.40 -2.54 -3.78
N LEU A 203 19.87 -2.29 -4.98
CA LEU A 203 20.48 -2.62 -6.27
C LEU A 203 20.85 -4.11 -6.38
N THR A 204 20.09 -4.96 -5.69
CA THR A 204 20.28 -6.40 -5.63
C THR A 204 19.03 -7.10 -6.15
N GLU A 205 19.04 -7.42 -7.43
CA GLU A 205 17.93 -8.07 -8.10
C GLU A 205 18.01 -9.59 -7.96
N VAL A 206 16.93 -10.21 -7.48
CA VAL A 206 16.77 -11.66 -7.52
C VAL A 206 16.36 -12.08 -8.94
N THR A 207 17.23 -12.87 -9.56
CA THR A 207 17.05 -13.32 -10.95
C THR A 207 16.50 -14.73 -11.04
N ASP A 208 16.70 -15.55 -10.01
CA ASP A 208 16.21 -16.94 -9.98
C ASP A 208 16.03 -17.45 -8.54
N ILE A 209 15.29 -18.56 -8.38
CA ILE A 209 15.00 -19.25 -7.10
C ILE A 209 15.69 -20.63 -7.11
N LEU A 210 16.50 -20.91 -6.10
CA LEU A 210 17.16 -22.19 -5.94
C LEU A 210 16.29 -23.16 -5.13
N LYS A 211 16.19 -24.40 -5.59
CA LYS A 211 15.39 -25.46 -4.95
C LYS A 211 16.09 -26.81 -4.95
N GLU A 212 15.78 -27.60 -3.94
CA GLU A 212 16.06 -29.04 -3.89
C GLU A 212 14.73 -29.78 -3.72
N GLY A 213 14.33 -30.52 -4.77
CA GLY A 213 12.99 -31.10 -4.83
C GLY A 213 11.92 -29.99 -4.81
N ASN A 214 11.02 -30.04 -3.81
CA ASN A 214 9.95 -29.06 -3.62
C ASN A 214 10.26 -28.03 -2.52
N LYS A 215 11.52 -27.88 -2.12
CA LYS A 215 11.94 -26.97 -1.03
C LYS A 215 12.85 -25.90 -1.56
N VAL A 216 12.61 -24.63 -1.16
CA VAL A 216 13.53 -23.54 -1.45
C VAL A 216 14.82 -23.68 -0.65
N THR A 217 15.98 -23.45 -1.31
CA THR A 217 17.31 -23.52 -0.67
C THR A 217 18.11 -22.24 -0.83
N GLY A 218 17.61 -21.29 -1.64
CA GLY A 218 18.28 -20.03 -1.84
C GLY A 218 17.76 -19.23 -3.02
N VAL A 219 18.50 -18.20 -3.38
CA VAL A 219 18.22 -17.32 -4.52
C VAL A 219 19.47 -17.01 -5.33
N VAL A 220 19.30 -16.72 -6.61
CA VAL A 220 20.33 -16.15 -7.46
C VAL A 220 20.08 -14.66 -7.60
N THR A 221 21.13 -13.85 -7.47
CA THR A 221 21.05 -12.40 -7.64
C THR A 221 22.04 -11.92 -8.68
N ASN A 222 21.90 -10.66 -9.14
CA ASN A 222 22.90 -9.98 -9.95
C ASN A 222 24.26 -9.79 -9.23
N ARG A 223 24.33 -10.09 -7.91
CA ARG A 223 25.54 -9.97 -7.07
C ARG A 223 26.06 -11.32 -6.58
N GLY A 224 25.50 -12.44 -7.03
CA GLY A 224 25.89 -13.79 -6.66
C GLY A 224 24.76 -14.64 -6.10
N ARG A 225 25.11 -15.85 -5.67
CA ARG A 225 24.16 -16.81 -5.09
C ARG A 225 24.12 -16.68 -3.56
N ILE A 226 22.95 -16.83 -2.99
CA ILE A 226 22.70 -16.78 -1.55
C ILE A 226 21.91 -18.04 -1.17
N GLN A 227 22.38 -18.78 -0.17
CA GLN A 227 21.60 -19.85 0.45
C GLN A 227 20.68 -19.27 1.53
N CYS A 228 19.51 -19.86 1.72
CA CYS A 228 18.61 -19.50 2.81
C CYS A 228 17.70 -20.63 3.21
N ASN A 229 17.19 -20.55 4.45
CA ASN A 229 16.22 -21.51 4.97
C ASN A 229 14.80 -21.20 4.48
N SER A 230 14.49 -19.92 4.27
CA SER A 230 13.16 -19.47 3.86
C SER A 230 13.22 -18.26 2.94
N VAL A 231 12.24 -18.14 2.05
CA VAL A 231 12.04 -16.99 1.17
C VAL A 231 10.66 -16.38 1.39
N VAL A 232 10.59 -15.06 1.48
CA VAL A 232 9.33 -14.28 1.43
C VAL A 232 9.32 -13.47 0.16
N GLN A 233 8.32 -13.67 -0.68
CA GLN A 233 8.08 -12.89 -1.89
C GLN A 233 7.18 -11.70 -1.57
N ALA A 234 7.68 -10.45 -1.69
CA ALA A 234 6.95 -9.21 -1.45
C ALA A 234 7.24 -8.18 -2.56
N VAL A 235 7.01 -8.58 -3.83
CA VAL A 235 7.44 -7.84 -5.03
C VAL A 235 6.30 -7.17 -5.80
N ALA A 236 5.11 -7.07 -5.19
CA ALA A 236 3.93 -6.39 -5.74
C ALA A 236 3.63 -6.80 -7.19
N GLY A 237 3.46 -5.86 -8.11
CA GLY A 237 3.12 -6.12 -9.51
C GLY A 237 4.02 -7.11 -10.25
N HIS A 238 5.20 -7.45 -9.73
CA HIS A 238 6.09 -8.46 -10.31
C HIS A 238 5.89 -9.86 -9.72
N SER A 239 4.91 -10.05 -8.85
CA SER A 239 4.72 -11.30 -8.08
C SER A 239 4.47 -12.51 -8.98
N ALA A 240 3.65 -12.39 -10.03
CA ALA A 240 3.41 -13.49 -10.98
C ALA A 240 4.69 -13.88 -11.74
N LEU A 241 5.54 -12.90 -12.08
CA LEU A 241 6.80 -13.19 -12.79
C LEU A 241 7.79 -13.94 -11.90
N LEU A 242 7.88 -13.56 -10.62
CA LEU A 242 8.79 -14.23 -9.67
C LEU A 242 8.27 -15.62 -9.30
N ALA A 243 6.96 -15.81 -9.13
CA ALA A 243 6.35 -17.11 -8.88
C ALA A 243 6.64 -18.12 -10.01
N ARG A 244 6.58 -17.69 -11.29
CA ARG A 244 6.95 -18.53 -12.44
C ARG A 244 8.42 -18.97 -12.38
N LYS A 245 9.33 -18.09 -11.98
CA LYS A 245 10.74 -18.47 -11.75
C LYS A 245 10.88 -19.51 -10.64
N ALA A 246 10.06 -19.42 -9.60
CA ALA A 246 10.00 -20.43 -8.55
C ALA A 246 9.31 -21.73 -9.00
N GLY A 247 8.57 -21.74 -10.13
CA GLY A 247 7.93 -22.91 -10.72
C GLY A 247 6.47 -23.11 -10.34
N PHE A 248 5.74 -22.02 -10.01
CA PHE A 248 4.29 -22.05 -9.81
C PHE A 248 3.63 -20.78 -10.34
N GLU A 249 2.31 -20.83 -10.54
CA GLU A 249 1.52 -19.73 -11.07
C GLU A 249 0.74 -19.04 -9.95
N LEU A 250 0.60 -17.71 -10.07
CA LEU A 250 -0.32 -16.89 -9.29
C LEU A 250 -1.42 -16.33 -10.20
N PRO A 251 -2.69 -16.36 -9.78
CA PRO A 251 -3.82 -15.82 -10.57
C PRO A 251 -3.85 -14.28 -10.44
N LEU A 252 -2.83 -13.63 -10.96
CA LEU A 252 -2.59 -12.18 -10.87
C LEU A 252 -2.48 -11.56 -12.26
N VAL A 253 -3.09 -10.39 -12.41
CA VAL A 253 -2.94 -9.53 -13.58
C VAL A 253 -2.36 -8.19 -13.14
N ALA A 254 -1.34 -7.71 -13.86
CA ALA A 254 -0.70 -6.43 -13.56
C ALA A 254 -1.32 -5.30 -14.37
N TYR A 255 -1.71 -4.19 -13.68
CA TYR A 255 -2.23 -2.97 -14.31
C TYR A 255 -1.47 -1.73 -13.81
N PRO A 256 -1.22 -0.72 -14.67
CA PRO A 256 -0.62 0.54 -14.28
C PRO A 256 -1.67 1.44 -13.61
N LEU A 257 -1.73 1.44 -12.28
CA LEU A 257 -2.60 2.32 -11.52
C LEU A 257 -2.00 3.72 -11.43
N GLN A 258 -2.74 4.73 -11.83
CA GLN A 258 -2.22 6.09 -12.00
C GLN A 258 -2.74 7.07 -10.95
N ALA A 259 -1.90 8.04 -10.65
CA ALA A 259 -2.23 9.17 -9.82
C ALA A 259 -1.45 10.42 -10.25
N MET A 260 -1.92 11.57 -9.79
CA MET A 260 -1.28 12.86 -10.07
C MET A 260 -1.35 13.78 -8.87
N VAL A 261 -0.53 14.82 -8.89
CA VAL A 261 -0.47 15.84 -7.83
C VAL A 261 -0.45 17.24 -8.42
N THR A 262 -1.18 18.14 -7.75
CA THR A 262 -1.25 19.57 -8.13
C THR A 262 -0.21 20.39 -7.38
N GLN A 263 -0.12 21.69 -7.74
CA GLN A 263 0.52 22.69 -6.89
C GLN A 263 -0.13 22.76 -5.51
N PRO A 264 0.62 23.13 -4.45
CA PRO A 264 0.06 23.28 -3.11
C PRO A 264 -0.88 24.50 -3.05
N VAL A 265 -1.97 24.35 -2.31
CA VAL A 265 -2.93 25.41 -1.99
C VAL A 265 -3.22 25.41 -0.49
N LYS A 266 -3.88 26.47 -0.01
CA LYS A 266 -4.31 26.54 1.40
C LYS A 266 -5.19 25.34 1.76
N PRO A 267 -5.14 24.84 3.00
CA PRO A 267 -6.00 23.72 3.43
C PRO A 267 -7.48 24.07 3.26
N PHE A 268 -8.21 23.19 2.57
CA PHE A 268 -9.66 23.29 2.37
C PHE A 268 -10.35 21.94 2.43
N LEU A 269 -9.64 20.84 2.14
CA LEU A 269 -10.17 19.49 2.07
C LEU A 269 -9.61 18.66 3.23
N ASN A 270 -10.45 18.44 4.24
CA ASN A 270 -10.04 17.65 5.39
C ASN A 270 -10.11 16.14 5.13
N PRO A 271 -11.26 15.53 4.72
CA PRO A 271 -11.31 14.11 4.41
C PRO A 271 -10.80 13.80 3.01
N LEU A 272 -10.44 12.55 2.78
CA LEU A 272 -10.40 12.01 1.42
C LEU A 272 -11.82 11.89 0.88
N VAL A 273 -12.07 12.36 -0.33
CA VAL A 273 -13.36 12.21 -1.03
C VAL A 273 -13.18 11.32 -2.25
N SER A 274 -14.05 10.34 -2.42
CA SER A 274 -13.99 9.39 -3.52
C SER A 274 -15.35 9.15 -4.15
N SER A 275 -15.39 8.92 -5.46
CA SER A 275 -16.56 8.49 -6.20
C SER A 275 -16.21 7.27 -7.04
N SER A 276 -16.89 6.15 -6.80
CA SER A 276 -16.72 4.96 -7.64
C SER A 276 -17.35 5.13 -9.02
N ALA A 277 -18.42 5.92 -9.14
CA ALA A 277 -19.04 6.21 -10.43
C ALA A 277 -18.16 7.05 -11.35
N LEU A 278 -17.39 7.98 -10.76
CA LEU A 278 -16.41 8.80 -11.49
C LEU A 278 -15.01 8.16 -11.55
N HIS A 279 -14.81 6.99 -10.94
CA HIS A 279 -13.50 6.34 -10.82
C HIS A 279 -12.39 7.29 -10.35
N CYS A 280 -12.71 8.17 -9.42
CA CYS A 280 -11.83 9.25 -8.98
C CYS A 280 -11.89 9.42 -7.46
N TYR A 281 -10.74 9.72 -6.87
CA TYR A 281 -10.67 10.24 -5.52
C TYR A 281 -9.74 11.45 -5.45
N VAL A 282 -10.03 12.32 -4.51
CA VAL A 282 -9.30 13.57 -4.26
C VAL A 282 -8.97 13.65 -2.78
N GLN A 283 -7.72 13.96 -2.46
CA GLN A 283 -7.28 14.22 -1.09
C GLN A 283 -6.26 15.35 -1.05
N GLN A 284 -6.24 16.10 0.04
CA GLN A 284 -5.22 17.13 0.24
C GLN A 284 -4.13 16.63 1.20
N THR A 285 -2.87 16.81 0.79
CA THR A 285 -1.72 16.46 1.64
C THR A 285 -1.54 17.46 2.77
N SER A 286 -0.72 17.12 3.77
CA SER A 286 -0.37 18.04 4.86
C SER A 286 0.43 19.27 4.40
N ARG A 287 1.00 19.25 3.19
CA ARG A 287 1.74 20.36 2.59
C ARG A 287 0.88 21.21 1.64
N GLY A 288 -0.37 20.80 1.43
CA GLY A 288 -1.34 21.54 0.62
C GLY A 288 -1.53 21.04 -0.81
N GLU A 289 -0.69 20.15 -1.33
CA GLU A 289 -0.89 19.57 -2.65
C GLU A 289 -2.16 18.72 -2.67
N ILE A 290 -2.87 18.69 -3.80
CA ILE A 290 -4.01 17.81 -4.01
C ILE A 290 -3.53 16.60 -4.81
N VAL A 291 -3.77 15.42 -4.25
CA VAL A 291 -3.54 14.13 -4.91
C VAL A 291 -4.86 13.67 -5.51
N ILE A 292 -4.83 13.37 -6.82
CA ILE A 292 -5.95 12.83 -7.60
C ILE A 292 -5.53 11.45 -8.06
N GLY A 293 -6.40 10.45 -7.92
CA GLY A 293 -6.14 9.11 -8.40
C GLY A 293 -7.42 8.30 -8.54
N GLY A 294 -7.29 7.05 -8.97
CA GLY A 294 -8.42 6.15 -9.01
C GLY A 294 -8.56 5.29 -10.25
N GLY A 295 -7.87 5.60 -11.34
CA GLY A 295 -7.97 4.85 -12.58
C GLY A 295 -6.72 4.04 -12.92
N SER A 296 -6.89 3.04 -13.76
CA SER A 296 -5.83 2.31 -14.44
C SER A 296 -6.13 2.22 -15.93
N ASP A 297 -5.09 2.06 -16.74
CA ASP A 297 -5.30 1.71 -18.14
C ASP A 297 -6.04 0.36 -18.23
N PRO A 298 -6.91 0.14 -19.23
CA PRO A 298 -7.79 -1.03 -19.30
C PRO A 298 -7.11 -2.31 -19.80
N TYR A 299 -5.79 -2.32 -19.92
CA TYR A 299 -5.01 -3.44 -20.42
C TYR A 299 -3.85 -3.79 -19.49
N PRO A 300 -3.48 -5.08 -19.38
CA PRO A 300 -2.35 -5.52 -18.58
C PRO A 300 -1.03 -4.94 -19.07
N LEU A 301 -0.24 -4.35 -18.16
CA LEU A 301 1.03 -3.75 -18.54
C LEU A 301 1.99 -3.69 -17.35
N TYR A 302 3.27 -4.05 -17.59
CA TYR A 302 4.38 -3.91 -16.63
C TYR A 302 5.12 -2.58 -16.84
N SER A 303 4.38 -1.47 -16.92
CA SER A 303 4.96 -0.13 -17.07
C SER A 303 4.57 0.78 -15.91
N SER A 304 5.52 1.55 -15.44
CA SER A 304 5.27 2.63 -14.47
C SER A 304 5.06 4.00 -15.14
N ARG A 305 4.86 4.01 -16.46
CA ARG A 305 4.52 5.23 -17.22
C ARG A 305 3.03 5.46 -17.18
N SER A 306 2.66 6.73 -17.12
CA SER A 306 1.26 7.17 -17.16
C SER A 306 0.82 7.41 -18.61
N SER A 307 -0.48 7.30 -18.87
CA SER A 307 -1.12 7.63 -20.16
C SER A 307 -1.73 9.04 -20.14
N LEU A 308 -1.89 9.62 -21.33
CA LEU A 308 -2.55 10.92 -21.49
C LEU A 308 -4.05 10.79 -21.29
N GLU A 309 -4.64 9.75 -21.82
CA GLU A 309 -6.08 9.45 -21.80
C GLU A 309 -6.60 9.37 -20.35
N LEU A 310 -5.89 8.62 -19.51
CA LEU A 310 -6.29 8.51 -18.12
C LEU A 310 -6.05 9.81 -17.32
N LYS A 311 -5.01 10.58 -17.68
CA LYS A 311 -4.79 11.89 -17.10
C LYS A 311 -5.97 12.82 -17.37
N GLU A 312 -6.41 12.92 -18.61
CA GLU A 312 -7.54 13.76 -19.00
C GLU A 312 -8.84 13.32 -18.32
N SER A 313 -9.12 12.03 -18.28
CA SER A 313 -10.28 11.48 -17.59
C SER A 313 -10.28 11.82 -16.10
N LEU A 314 -9.18 11.58 -15.39
CA LEU A 314 -9.08 11.85 -13.96
C LEU A 314 -9.19 13.35 -13.64
N ILE A 315 -8.63 14.22 -14.50
CA ILE A 315 -8.77 15.66 -14.33
C ILE A 315 -10.22 16.10 -14.54
N ALA A 316 -10.88 15.61 -15.59
CA ALA A 316 -12.29 15.92 -15.86
C ALA A 316 -13.18 15.54 -14.66
N HIS A 317 -13.01 14.32 -14.15
CA HIS A 317 -13.78 13.86 -12.98
C HIS A 317 -13.44 14.63 -11.69
N ALA A 318 -12.18 15.03 -11.50
CA ALA A 318 -11.80 15.86 -10.35
C ALA A 318 -12.40 17.25 -10.42
N ILE A 319 -12.47 17.88 -11.62
CA ILE A 319 -13.12 19.17 -11.86
C ILE A 319 -14.64 19.04 -11.66
N GLU A 320 -15.23 17.93 -12.08
CA GLU A 320 -16.67 17.68 -11.88
C GLU A 320 -17.01 17.61 -10.38
N MET A 321 -16.17 16.97 -9.57
CA MET A 321 -16.30 16.95 -8.11
C MET A 321 -15.96 18.29 -7.46
N PHE A 322 -14.95 19.00 -7.95
CA PHE A 322 -14.44 20.25 -7.39
C PHE A 322 -14.14 21.27 -8.52
N PRO A 323 -15.14 22.04 -8.98
CA PRO A 323 -15.03 22.92 -10.16
C PRO A 323 -13.86 23.91 -10.14
N PHE A 324 -13.46 24.41 -8.96
CA PHE A 324 -12.32 25.33 -8.81
C PHE A 324 -10.98 24.68 -9.21
N MET A 325 -10.89 23.36 -9.29
CA MET A 325 -9.66 22.66 -9.70
C MET A 325 -9.31 22.90 -11.18
N SER A 326 -10.23 23.43 -11.98
CA SER A 326 -9.96 23.87 -13.37
C SER A 326 -8.84 24.93 -13.48
N GLU A 327 -8.61 25.69 -12.42
CA GLU A 327 -7.58 26.74 -12.38
C GLU A 327 -6.23 26.24 -11.81
N MET A 328 -6.16 24.97 -11.39
CA MET A 328 -4.98 24.44 -10.73
C MET A 328 -3.97 23.88 -11.74
N ARG A 329 -2.69 23.98 -11.38
CA ARG A 329 -1.60 23.41 -12.18
C ARG A 329 -1.23 22.02 -11.67
N LEU A 330 -1.12 21.06 -12.59
CA LEU A 330 -0.52 19.76 -12.31
C LEU A 330 1.00 19.89 -12.24
N LEU A 331 1.59 19.27 -11.20
CA LEU A 331 3.03 19.22 -11.07
C LEU A 331 3.60 17.88 -11.57
N ARG A 332 2.89 16.78 -11.31
CA ARG A 332 3.38 15.43 -11.63
C ARG A 332 2.25 14.44 -11.81
N GLN A 333 2.50 13.46 -12.66
CA GLN A 333 1.72 12.23 -12.83
C GLN A 333 2.67 11.04 -12.73
N TRP A 334 2.18 9.91 -12.19
CA TRP A 334 2.94 8.66 -12.08
C TRP A 334 2.00 7.45 -12.13
N ALA A 335 2.59 6.25 -12.35
CA ALA A 335 1.88 4.99 -12.26
C ALA A 335 2.62 3.99 -11.37
N GLY A 336 1.87 3.19 -10.61
CA GLY A 336 2.33 2.00 -9.91
C GLY A 336 1.85 0.74 -10.65
N ILE A 337 2.62 -0.33 -10.61
CA ILE A 337 2.23 -1.61 -11.21
C ILE A 337 1.51 -2.42 -10.14
N THR A 338 0.18 -2.51 -10.24
CA THR A 338 -0.64 -3.31 -9.33
C THR A 338 -0.57 -4.80 -9.67
N ASP A 339 -0.96 -5.62 -8.72
CA ASP A 339 -1.12 -7.07 -8.83
C ASP A 339 -2.56 -7.44 -8.44
N MET A 340 -3.45 -7.47 -9.43
CA MET A 340 -4.88 -7.67 -9.20
C MET A 340 -5.23 -9.14 -9.21
N THR A 341 -5.93 -9.59 -8.18
CA THR A 341 -6.61 -10.89 -8.12
C THR A 341 -8.02 -10.79 -8.68
N THR A 342 -8.63 -11.92 -9.03
CA THR A 342 -10.00 -11.97 -9.54
C THR A 342 -11.05 -11.61 -8.50
N ASP A 343 -10.74 -11.76 -7.20
CA ASP A 343 -11.62 -11.44 -6.06
C ASP A 343 -11.24 -10.15 -5.34
N TYR A 344 -10.27 -9.40 -5.86
CA TYR A 344 -9.77 -8.15 -5.29
C TYR A 344 -9.25 -8.27 -3.85
N SER A 345 -8.82 -9.46 -3.44
CA SER A 345 -8.25 -9.72 -2.12
C SER A 345 -6.82 -10.26 -2.23
N PRO A 346 -5.94 -9.96 -1.27
CA PRO A 346 -4.54 -10.36 -1.35
C PRO A 346 -4.36 -11.88 -1.34
N ILE A 347 -3.19 -12.34 -1.75
CA ILE A 347 -2.72 -13.72 -1.56
C ILE A 347 -1.62 -13.68 -0.51
N MET A 348 -1.88 -14.29 0.63
CA MET A 348 -0.95 -14.34 1.75
C MET A 348 -0.81 -15.77 2.29
N GLY A 349 0.41 -16.16 2.60
CA GLY A 349 0.61 -17.47 3.25
C GLY A 349 1.57 -18.37 2.53
N LEU A 350 1.21 -19.65 2.47
CA LEU A 350 2.03 -20.71 1.89
C LEU A 350 1.98 -20.66 0.34
N SER A 351 3.08 -21.09 -0.27
CA SER A 351 3.12 -21.47 -1.67
C SER A 351 3.13 -22.99 -1.84
N PRO A 352 3.02 -23.50 -3.08
CA PRO A 352 3.25 -24.91 -3.37
C PRO A 352 4.68 -25.37 -3.05
N ILE A 353 5.63 -24.46 -2.82
CA ILE A 353 7.03 -24.75 -2.53
C ILE A 353 7.28 -24.60 -1.02
N GLU A 354 7.87 -25.59 -0.42
CA GLU A 354 8.19 -25.60 1.01
C GLU A 354 9.14 -24.45 1.36
N ASN A 355 8.84 -23.74 2.44
CA ASN A 355 9.58 -22.57 2.95
C ASN A 355 9.63 -21.36 2.01
N TYR A 356 8.74 -21.32 1.01
CA TYR A 356 8.53 -20.15 0.16
C TYR A 356 7.16 -19.54 0.46
N TYR A 357 7.15 -18.33 0.98
CA TYR A 357 5.96 -17.63 1.45
C TYR A 357 5.54 -16.52 0.50
N ILE A 358 4.23 -16.33 0.33
CA ILE A 358 3.65 -15.38 -0.63
C ILE A 358 3.05 -14.19 0.12
N ASP A 359 3.39 -13.01 -0.35
CA ASP A 359 2.77 -11.74 -0.03
C ASP A 359 2.55 -10.97 -1.35
N ALA A 360 1.33 -11.10 -1.92
CA ALA A 360 1.01 -10.65 -3.26
C ALA A 360 -0.49 -10.34 -3.44
N GLY A 361 -0.89 -9.88 -4.63
CA GLY A 361 -2.29 -9.69 -4.98
C GLY A 361 -2.96 -8.49 -4.31
N TRP A 362 -2.19 -7.47 -3.97
CA TRP A 362 -2.67 -6.34 -3.19
C TRP A 362 -3.48 -5.32 -3.98
N GLY A 363 -3.36 -5.33 -5.30
CA GLY A 363 -4.08 -4.39 -6.15
C GLY A 363 -3.90 -2.94 -5.69
N THR A 364 -5.00 -2.30 -5.28
CA THR A 364 -5.00 -0.92 -4.78
C THR A 364 -4.89 -0.80 -3.25
N TRP A 365 -4.70 -1.91 -2.51
CA TRP A 365 -4.88 -1.94 -1.05
C TRP A 365 -3.62 -2.21 -0.24
N GLY A 366 -2.48 -2.37 -0.89
CA GLY A 366 -1.24 -2.79 -0.25
C GLY A 366 -0.75 -1.86 0.85
N PHE A 367 -0.65 -0.56 0.59
CA PHE A 367 -0.06 0.37 1.56
C PHE A 367 -0.78 0.34 2.92
N LYS A 368 -2.11 0.38 2.91
CA LYS A 368 -2.90 0.36 4.16
C LYS A 368 -2.80 -0.94 4.94
N ALA A 369 -2.32 -2.02 4.32
CA ALA A 369 -2.07 -3.31 4.95
C ALA A 369 -0.66 -3.43 5.54
N THR A 370 0.27 -2.55 5.21
CA THR A 370 1.70 -2.69 5.53
C THR A 370 1.98 -3.19 6.96
N PRO A 371 1.43 -2.60 8.03
CA PRO A 371 1.74 -3.07 9.38
C PRO A 371 1.23 -4.46 9.68
N ILE A 372 -0.02 -4.76 9.31
CA ILE A 372 -0.62 -6.05 9.64
C ILE A 372 -0.10 -7.17 8.74
N CYS A 373 0.19 -6.86 7.47
CA CYS A 373 0.87 -7.77 6.56
C CYS A 373 2.23 -8.17 7.11
N GLY A 374 3.08 -7.19 7.43
CA GLY A 374 4.39 -7.46 8.01
C GLY A 374 4.31 -8.29 9.30
N TRP A 375 3.35 -7.98 10.17
CA TRP A 375 3.14 -8.73 11.42
C TRP A 375 2.77 -10.19 11.16
N THR A 376 1.75 -10.44 10.35
CA THR A 376 1.25 -11.80 10.11
C THR A 376 2.22 -12.63 9.26
N MET A 377 2.93 -12.01 8.32
CA MET A 377 3.98 -12.71 7.57
C MET A 377 5.19 -13.05 8.45
N ALA A 378 5.56 -12.20 9.39
CA ALA A 378 6.63 -12.50 10.35
C ALA A 378 6.24 -13.67 11.26
N GLU A 379 5.00 -13.72 11.75
CA GLU A 379 4.47 -14.83 12.55
C GLU A 379 4.47 -16.15 11.75
N LEU A 380 4.00 -16.12 10.50
CA LEU A 380 4.00 -17.25 9.58
C LEU A 380 5.41 -17.83 9.39
N VAL A 381 6.38 -16.98 9.08
CA VAL A 381 7.76 -17.40 8.83
C VAL A 381 8.42 -17.93 10.11
N ALA A 382 8.30 -17.21 11.21
CA ALA A 382 8.91 -17.59 12.49
C ALA A 382 8.35 -18.90 13.06
N SER A 383 7.08 -19.21 12.76
CA SER A 383 6.45 -20.47 13.18
C SER A 383 6.73 -21.65 12.26
N GLY A 384 7.52 -21.48 11.21
CA GLY A 384 7.81 -22.51 10.21
C GLY A 384 6.61 -22.88 9.34
N GLY A 385 5.71 -21.93 9.06
CA GLY A 385 4.60 -22.12 8.13
C GLY A 385 3.22 -22.33 8.77
N ARG A 386 3.07 -22.14 10.08
CA ARG A 386 1.74 -22.10 10.70
C ARG A 386 1.01 -20.82 10.33
N VAL A 387 -0.01 -20.94 9.49
CA VAL A 387 -0.77 -19.81 8.96
C VAL A 387 -1.58 -19.15 10.08
N PRO A 388 -1.38 -17.85 10.37
CA PRO A 388 -2.21 -17.10 11.33
C PRO A 388 -3.67 -17.04 10.87
N ASP A 389 -4.63 -17.14 11.81
CA ASP A 389 -6.07 -17.15 11.52
C ASP A 389 -6.51 -15.92 10.69
N LEU A 390 -5.90 -14.77 10.95
CA LEU A 390 -6.25 -13.51 10.29
C LEU A 390 -5.97 -13.54 8.77
N ILE A 391 -5.01 -14.34 8.31
CA ILE A 391 -4.66 -14.43 6.89
C ILE A 391 -5.11 -15.74 6.22
N GLN A 392 -5.67 -16.69 6.98
CA GLN A 392 -6.22 -17.92 6.40
C GLN A 392 -7.18 -17.70 5.22
N PRO A 393 -8.12 -16.73 5.27
CA PRO A 393 -9.02 -16.49 4.16
C PRO A 393 -8.31 -16.06 2.87
N PHE A 394 -7.09 -15.56 2.98
CA PHE A 394 -6.29 -15.03 1.86
C PHE A 394 -5.32 -16.06 1.28
N ALA A 395 -5.44 -17.33 1.67
CA ALA A 395 -4.61 -18.41 1.13
C ALA A 395 -4.77 -18.57 -0.40
N LEU A 396 -3.68 -18.98 -1.06
CA LEU A 396 -3.69 -19.21 -2.52
C LEU A 396 -4.73 -20.27 -2.94
N GLU A 397 -4.90 -21.31 -2.13
CA GLU A 397 -5.81 -22.43 -2.40
C GLU A 397 -7.29 -22.01 -2.49
N ARG A 398 -7.67 -20.83 -1.98
CA ARG A 398 -9.06 -20.34 -2.08
C ARG A 398 -9.58 -20.27 -3.52
N PHE A 399 -8.69 -20.05 -4.49
CA PHE A 399 -9.07 -19.98 -5.91
C PHE A 399 -9.44 -21.37 -6.45
N SER A 400 -8.68 -22.41 -6.13
CA SER A 400 -8.97 -23.78 -6.53
C SER A 400 -10.17 -24.39 -5.78
N ARG A 401 -10.47 -23.88 -4.58
CA ARG A 401 -11.61 -24.32 -3.74
C ARG A 401 -12.86 -23.49 -3.99
N PHE A 402 -12.84 -22.49 -4.86
CA PHE A 402 -13.93 -21.53 -5.11
C PHE A 402 -14.42 -20.82 -3.83
N GLN A 403 -13.51 -20.51 -2.90
CA GLN A 403 -13.76 -19.83 -1.62
C GLN A 403 -13.22 -18.40 -1.67
N GLN A 404 -13.60 -17.64 -2.70
CA GLN A 404 -13.10 -16.29 -2.92
C GLN A 404 -13.61 -15.29 -1.87
N VAL A 405 -12.74 -14.37 -1.44
CA VAL A 405 -13.07 -13.22 -0.59
C VAL A 405 -13.35 -12.04 -1.48
N ASN A 406 -14.61 -11.81 -1.83
CA ASN A 406 -14.99 -10.84 -2.85
C ASN A 406 -15.10 -9.43 -2.27
N GLU A 407 -14.05 -8.63 -2.39
CA GLU A 407 -13.98 -7.22 -1.97
C GLU A 407 -14.19 -6.22 -3.12
N MET A 408 -14.61 -6.66 -4.30
CA MET A 408 -14.73 -5.82 -5.49
C MET A 408 -15.51 -4.52 -5.24
N GLY A 409 -16.66 -4.60 -4.55
CA GLY A 409 -17.47 -3.44 -4.21
C GLY A 409 -16.87 -2.49 -3.15
N ALA A 410 -15.72 -2.83 -2.56
CA ALA A 410 -15.05 -1.99 -1.58
C ALA A 410 -14.10 -0.97 -2.20
N THR A 411 -13.81 -1.06 -3.49
CA THR A 411 -12.92 -0.12 -4.18
C THR A 411 -13.64 1.21 -4.37
N ALA A 412 -13.00 2.30 -3.97
CA ALA A 412 -13.55 3.65 -4.17
C ALA A 412 -13.33 4.16 -5.61
N ALA A 413 -12.49 3.50 -6.34
CA ALA A 413 -12.11 3.78 -7.72
C ALA A 413 -11.95 2.42 -8.40
N SER A 414 -13.05 1.74 -8.56
CA SER A 414 -13.06 0.44 -9.23
C SER A 414 -13.03 0.59 -10.73
N HIS A 415 -12.51 -0.37 -11.33
CA HIS A 415 -12.18 -0.62 -12.73
C HIS A 415 -13.37 -0.62 -13.64
#